data_19282682ca6b99d8052eab568e4b1de8
#
_entry.id   19282682ca6b99d8052eab568e4b1de8
#
_cell.length_a   1.000
_cell.length_b   1.000
_cell.length_c   1.000
_cell.angle_alpha   90.00
_cell.angle_beta   90.00
_cell.angle_gamma   90.00
#
_symmetry.space_group_name_H-M   'P 1'
#
loop_
_entity.id
_entity.type
_entity.pdbx_description
1 polymer ?
#
loop_
_entity_poly.entity_id
_entity_poly.type
_entity_poly.pdbx_seq_one_letter_code
_entity_poly.pdbx_strand_id
1 'polypeptide(L)'
;MTGVQTCALPISLHGGSIAIVDAAGALVQSLGDVDRPIFPRSACKVLQALPLVASGAAEALGLNDEELALACASHGGDARHVATAASMLAKAGLDASALECGTHWPSHDGALKALARSGAEPGPLHNNCSGKHSGFVCVGCLMARAAGREPAEFVRGYLRPDHPVMREVTAALAAVTGADLARAPVGTDGCSIPTFAIPLRQLAHGFARVATGIGLSTAHARAARRLRQAVARAPFFVAGNGRFDTRVMERLGERVFCKVGAEGVFCAALPEAGLGVAIKVDDGNTSRACEVVMAAVIEARVRLDDDERAFMRGFSDVPLVNWNGIEVGRLQASAGLRAALGGAALG
;
A
#
# COMPACT_ATOMS: atom_id res chain seq x y z
N MET A 1 -18.65 -9.74 -1.01
CA MET A 1 -18.79 -10.47 -2.29
C MET A 1 -19.02 -9.48 -3.42
N THR A 2 -18.27 -9.61 -4.49
CA THR A 2 -18.47 -8.86 -5.74
C THR A 2 -18.98 -9.82 -6.80
N GLY A 3 -19.89 -9.39 -7.65
CA GLY A 3 -20.46 -10.22 -8.72
C GLY A 3 -20.39 -9.50 -10.06
N VAL A 4 -20.14 -10.26 -11.13
CA VAL A 4 -20.30 -9.82 -12.51
C VAL A 4 -21.60 -10.44 -13.05
N GLN A 5 -22.49 -9.61 -13.54
CA GLN A 5 -23.80 -10.05 -14.02
C GLN A 5 -23.99 -9.59 -15.47
N THR A 6 -24.20 -10.53 -16.38
CA THR A 6 -24.53 -10.26 -17.81
C THR A 6 -25.98 -10.58 -18.13
N CYS A 7 -26.72 -11.19 -17.22
CA CYS A 7 -28.15 -11.51 -17.28
C CYS A 7 -28.64 -11.73 -15.85
N ALA A 8 -29.73 -12.46 -15.62
CA ALA A 8 -30.32 -12.65 -14.31
C ALA A 8 -29.40 -13.32 -13.24
N LEU A 9 -28.32 -13.98 -13.66
CA LEU A 9 -27.39 -14.67 -12.78
C LEU A 9 -25.97 -14.09 -12.86
N PRO A 10 -25.24 -13.98 -11.72
CA PRO A 10 -23.84 -13.55 -11.75
C PRO A 10 -22.95 -14.60 -12.45
N ILE A 11 -22.04 -14.12 -13.32
CA ILE A 11 -21.07 -15.00 -14.01
C ILE A 11 -19.91 -15.37 -13.07
N SER A 12 -19.50 -14.43 -12.21
CA SER A 12 -18.46 -14.68 -11.21
C SER A 12 -18.80 -14.02 -9.89
N LEU A 13 -18.39 -14.66 -8.81
CA LEU A 13 -18.51 -14.16 -7.44
C LEU A 13 -17.14 -14.20 -6.78
N HIS A 14 -16.81 -13.12 -6.07
CA HIS A 14 -15.60 -13.03 -5.27
C HIS A 14 -15.99 -13.00 -3.79
N GLY A 15 -15.44 -13.91 -2.99
CA GLY A 15 -15.60 -13.97 -1.55
C GLY A 15 -14.36 -13.43 -0.85
N GLY A 16 -14.49 -13.09 0.44
CA GLY A 16 -13.36 -12.62 1.24
C GLY A 16 -13.74 -12.06 2.58
N SER A 17 -12.76 -11.49 3.26
CA SER A 17 -12.89 -10.92 4.59
C SER A 17 -12.58 -9.42 4.57
N ILE A 18 -13.27 -8.67 5.42
CA ILE A 18 -13.09 -7.23 5.64
C ILE A 18 -13.01 -6.97 7.14
N ALA A 19 -11.99 -6.27 7.59
CA ALA A 19 -11.88 -5.73 8.93
C ALA A 19 -11.88 -4.20 8.87
N ILE A 20 -12.75 -3.55 9.63
CA ILE A 20 -12.76 -2.11 9.88
C ILE A 20 -12.58 -1.93 11.39
N VAL A 21 -11.48 -1.28 11.78
CA VAL A 21 -11.02 -1.20 13.17
C VAL A 21 -10.74 0.24 13.52
N ASP A 22 -11.06 0.65 14.75
CA ASP A 22 -10.68 1.96 15.27
C ASP A 22 -9.25 1.98 15.85
N ALA A 23 -8.82 3.15 16.29
CA ALA A 23 -7.47 3.32 16.82
C ALA A 23 -7.25 2.64 18.20
N ALA A 24 -8.30 2.33 18.93
CA ALA A 24 -8.24 1.56 20.17
C ALA A 24 -8.16 0.04 19.93
N GLY A 25 -8.35 -0.39 18.69
CA GLY A 25 -8.35 -1.82 18.30
C GLY A 25 -9.73 -2.46 18.35
N ALA A 26 -10.80 -1.68 18.59
CA ALA A 26 -12.15 -2.19 18.55
C ALA A 26 -12.58 -2.47 17.10
N LEU A 27 -13.19 -3.64 16.89
CA LEU A 27 -13.71 -4.05 15.61
C LEU A 27 -15.05 -3.32 15.36
N VAL A 28 -15.01 -2.26 14.54
CA VAL A 28 -16.19 -1.46 14.19
C VAL A 28 -17.10 -2.25 13.26
N GLN A 29 -16.50 -3.00 12.34
CA GLN A 29 -17.24 -3.88 11.44
C GLN A 29 -16.35 -4.99 10.90
N SER A 30 -16.93 -6.15 10.65
CA SER A 30 -16.26 -7.27 10.01
C SER A 30 -17.18 -8.06 9.09
N LEU A 31 -16.57 -8.68 8.09
CA LEU A 31 -17.17 -9.70 7.24
C LEU A 31 -16.12 -10.80 7.04
N GLY A 32 -16.56 -12.05 7.05
CA GLY A 32 -15.67 -13.20 6.93
C GLY A 32 -14.75 -13.40 8.15
N ASP A 33 -13.68 -14.18 7.96
CA ASP A 33 -12.70 -14.49 9.00
C ASP A 33 -11.60 -13.42 9.04
N VAL A 34 -11.69 -12.54 10.04
CA VAL A 34 -10.74 -11.42 10.22
C VAL A 34 -9.57 -11.77 11.16
N ASP A 35 -9.63 -12.93 11.79
CA ASP A 35 -8.57 -13.44 12.67
C ASP A 35 -7.58 -14.34 11.94
N ARG A 36 -7.94 -14.81 10.74
CA ARG A 36 -7.05 -15.59 9.88
C ARG A 36 -5.83 -14.76 9.51
N PRO A 37 -4.60 -15.25 9.78
CA PRO A 37 -3.39 -14.59 9.32
C PRO A 37 -3.30 -14.61 7.79
N ILE A 38 -2.93 -13.49 7.20
CA ILE A 38 -2.72 -13.33 5.77
C ILE A 38 -1.39 -12.62 5.51
N PHE A 39 -0.76 -12.91 4.38
CA PHE A 39 0.41 -12.15 3.94
C PHE A 39 -0.03 -10.81 3.34
N PRO A 40 0.26 -9.66 3.98
CA PRO A 40 -0.22 -8.36 3.51
C PRO A 40 0.47 -7.89 2.23
N ARG A 41 1.61 -8.46 1.91
CA ARG A 41 2.42 -8.11 0.74
C ARG A 41 2.63 -6.59 0.67
N SER A 42 2.45 -6.01 -0.50
CA SER A 42 2.64 -4.58 -0.73
C SER A 42 1.65 -3.66 0.00
N ALA A 43 0.56 -4.17 0.58
CA ALA A 43 -0.39 -3.35 1.32
C ALA A 43 0.25 -2.70 2.57
N CYS A 44 1.21 -3.37 3.23
CA CYS A 44 1.84 -2.87 4.45
C CYS A 44 3.03 -1.92 4.22
N LYS A 45 3.32 -1.49 2.99
CA LYS A 45 4.54 -0.70 2.69
C LYS A 45 4.64 0.61 3.45
N VAL A 46 3.53 1.29 3.74
CA VAL A 46 3.56 2.50 4.59
C VAL A 46 4.04 2.18 6.01
N LEU A 47 3.69 1.01 6.55
CA LEU A 47 4.15 0.56 7.87
C LEU A 47 5.66 0.26 7.83
N GLN A 48 6.14 -0.31 6.72
CA GLN A 48 7.56 -0.57 6.48
C GLN A 48 8.38 0.69 6.23
N ALA A 49 7.74 1.79 5.77
CA ALA A 49 8.39 3.07 5.52
C ALA A 49 8.51 3.95 6.79
N LEU A 50 7.85 3.60 7.90
CA LEU A 50 7.91 4.38 9.14
C LEU A 50 9.33 4.63 9.63
N PRO A 51 10.26 3.64 9.64
CA PRO A 51 11.64 3.85 10.06
C PRO A 51 12.36 4.92 9.25
N LEU A 52 12.05 5.10 7.96
CA LEU A 52 12.68 6.12 7.12
C LEU A 52 12.51 7.54 7.70
N VAL A 53 11.34 7.81 8.27
CA VAL A 53 11.04 9.11 8.88
C VAL A 53 11.34 9.10 10.38
N ALA A 54 10.99 8.03 11.08
CA ALA A 54 11.12 7.95 12.53
C ALA A 54 12.59 8.00 13.00
N SER A 55 13.52 7.41 12.22
CA SER A 55 14.97 7.47 12.50
C SER A 55 15.60 8.83 12.22
N GLY A 56 14.92 9.72 11.48
CA GLY A 56 15.48 10.97 10.97
C GLY A 56 16.19 10.84 9.62
N ALA A 57 16.24 9.66 9.00
CA ALA A 57 16.94 9.47 7.72
C ALA A 57 16.34 10.34 6.59
N ALA A 58 15.02 10.46 6.56
CA ALA A 58 14.33 11.32 5.59
C ALA A 58 14.77 12.78 5.69
N GLU A 59 14.88 13.30 6.92
CA GLU A 59 15.31 14.68 7.20
C GLU A 59 16.81 14.87 6.90
N ALA A 60 17.64 13.96 7.40
CA ALA A 60 19.10 14.01 7.21
C ALA A 60 19.53 13.96 5.73
N LEU A 61 18.75 13.29 4.89
CA LEU A 61 18.99 13.18 3.45
C LEU A 61 18.17 14.19 2.63
N GLY A 62 17.35 15.02 3.24
CA GLY A 62 16.52 16.00 2.55
C GLY A 62 15.51 15.39 1.58
N LEU A 63 14.84 14.28 1.98
CA LEU A 63 13.86 13.62 1.13
C LEU A 63 12.59 14.45 1.01
N ASN A 64 12.10 14.61 -0.21
CA ASN A 64 10.88 15.36 -0.54
C ASN A 64 9.60 14.49 -0.49
N ASP A 65 8.45 15.09 -0.82
CA ASP A 65 7.15 14.39 -0.79
C ASP A 65 7.07 13.25 -1.82
N GLU A 66 7.63 13.42 -3.02
CA GLU A 66 7.64 12.41 -4.07
C GLU A 66 8.45 11.17 -3.64
N GLU A 67 9.61 11.38 -3.04
CA GLU A 67 10.49 10.33 -2.53
C GLU A 67 9.86 9.56 -1.35
N LEU A 68 9.21 10.27 -0.44
CA LEU A 68 8.49 9.65 0.68
C LEU A 68 7.26 8.86 0.22
N ALA A 69 6.51 9.38 -0.75
CA ALA A 69 5.40 8.66 -1.37
C ALA A 69 5.91 7.40 -2.09
N LEU A 70 7.04 7.50 -2.81
CA LEU A 70 7.65 6.37 -3.49
C LEU A 70 8.16 5.29 -2.51
N ALA A 71 8.60 5.66 -1.31
CA ALA A 71 8.94 4.67 -0.28
C ALA A 71 7.75 3.79 0.15
N CYS A 72 6.51 4.25 -0.07
CA CYS A 72 5.28 3.49 0.18
C CYS A 72 4.76 2.75 -1.07
N ALA A 73 5.46 2.80 -2.20
CA ALA A 73 4.92 2.48 -3.52
C ALA A 73 4.91 1.00 -3.89
N SER A 74 3.96 0.70 -4.80
CA SER A 74 4.05 -0.41 -5.75
C SER A 74 3.84 0.17 -7.15
N HIS A 75 4.86 0.86 -7.64
CA HIS A 75 4.75 1.70 -8.82
C HIS A 75 4.83 0.95 -10.15
N GLY A 76 4.37 1.59 -11.22
CA GLY A 76 4.30 1.00 -12.56
C GLY A 76 5.61 1.00 -13.34
N GLY A 77 6.70 1.56 -12.80
CA GLY A 77 8.00 1.63 -13.49
C GLY A 77 8.11 2.78 -14.49
N ASP A 78 7.27 3.83 -14.38
CA ASP A 78 7.40 5.04 -15.19
C ASP A 78 8.74 5.73 -14.97
N ALA A 79 9.21 6.50 -15.97
CA ALA A 79 10.48 7.22 -15.90
C ALA A 79 10.60 8.12 -14.65
N ARG A 80 9.48 8.73 -14.20
CA ARG A 80 9.46 9.53 -12.97
C ARG A 80 9.71 8.69 -11.73
N HIS A 81 9.15 7.48 -11.64
CA HIS A 81 9.41 6.56 -10.52
C HIS A 81 10.89 6.15 -10.49
N VAL A 82 11.45 5.80 -11.65
CA VAL A 82 12.85 5.42 -11.80
C VAL A 82 13.79 6.56 -11.39
N ALA A 83 13.52 7.78 -11.88
CA ALA A 83 14.32 8.96 -11.54
C ALA A 83 14.25 9.31 -10.04
N THR A 84 13.06 9.18 -9.44
CA THR A 84 12.86 9.47 -7.99
C THR A 84 13.55 8.42 -7.11
N ALA A 85 13.50 7.14 -7.47
CA ALA A 85 14.25 6.10 -6.75
C ALA A 85 15.77 6.32 -6.86
N ALA A 86 16.26 6.69 -8.04
CA ALA A 86 17.67 7.05 -8.24
C ALA A 86 18.08 8.29 -7.42
N SER A 87 17.22 9.31 -7.35
CA SER A 87 17.44 10.50 -6.52
C SER A 87 17.60 10.15 -5.03
N MET A 88 16.74 9.27 -4.48
CA MET A 88 16.87 8.82 -3.09
C MET A 88 18.23 8.18 -2.83
N LEU A 89 18.69 7.32 -3.73
CA LEU A 89 19.99 6.65 -3.61
C LEU A 89 21.15 7.64 -3.73
N ALA A 90 21.09 8.56 -4.68
CA ALA A 90 22.11 9.61 -4.88
C ALA A 90 22.24 10.51 -3.63
N LYS A 91 21.14 10.89 -2.98
CA LYS A 91 21.15 11.63 -1.70
C LYS A 91 21.81 10.84 -0.57
N ALA A 92 21.69 9.51 -0.61
CA ALA A 92 22.40 8.63 0.33
C ALA A 92 23.89 8.44 0.01
N GLY A 93 24.34 8.87 -1.18
CA GLY A 93 25.70 8.69 -1.68
C GLY A 93 25.91 7.35 -2.40
N LEU A 94 24.82 6.74 -2.88
CA LEU A 94 24.82 5.43 -3.53
C LEU A 94 24.09 5.49 -4.88
N ASP A 95 24.05 4.38 -5.59
CA ASP A 95 23.37 4.22 -6.86
C ASP A 95 22.51 2.94 -6.91
N ALA A 96 22.02 2.59 -8.09
CA ALA A 96 21.13 1.45 -8.30
C ALA A 96 21.77 0.10 -7.94
N SER A 97 23.10 -0.01 -7.88
CA SER A 97 23.80 -1.24 -7.48
C SER A 97 23.61 -1.60 -6.01
N ALA A 98 23.17 -0.64 -5.19
CA ALA A 98 22.81 -0.88 -3.79
C ALA A 98 21.44 -1.58 -3.62
N LEU A 99 20.64 -1.68 -4.68
CA LEU A 99 19.33 -2.31 -4.63
C LEU A 99 19.41 -3.83 -4.79
N GLU A 100 18.79 -4.55 -3.88
CA GLU A 100 18.72 -6.01 -3.89
C GLU A 100 17.30 -6.54 -4.19
N CYS A 101 16.37 -5.70 -4.69
CA CYS A 101 14.99 -6.08 -4.95
C CYS A 101 14.76 -6.93 -6.21
N GLY A 102 15.81 -7.17 -6.98
CA GLY A 102 15.68 -7.79 -8.30
C GLY A 102 15.14 -6.84 -9.38
N THR A 103 14.99 -7.37 -10.57
CA THR A 103 14.62 -6.62 -11.77
C THR A 103 13.37 -7.22 -12.41
N HIS A 104 12.48 -6.39 -12.92
CA HIS A 104 11.40 -6.79 -13.81
C HIS A 104 11.02 -5.65 -14.76
N TRP A 105 10.36 -5.99 -15.86
CA TRP A 105 9.80 -4.99 -16.78
C TRP A 105 8.75 -4.12 -16.10
N PRO A 106 8.61 -2.84 -16.49
CA PRO A 106 7.53 -1.98 -16.01
C PRO A 106 6.16 -2.67 -16.15
N SER A 107 5.32 -2.54 -15.13
CA SER A 107 3.95 -3.09 -15.17
C SER A 107 2.96 -2.12 -15.81
N HIS A 108 3.30 -0.85 -15.95
CA HIS A 108 2.50 0.13 -16.68
C HIS A 108 2.80 0.04 -18.17
N ASP A 109 1.79 -0.22 -18.97
CA ASP A 109 1.89 -0.46 -20.42
C ASP A 109 2.66 0.62 -21.18
N GLY A 110 2.40 1.89 -20.86
CA GLY A 110 3.09 3.03 -21.47
C GLY A 110 4.59 3.03 -21.17
N ALA A 111 4.96 2.77 -19.91
CA ALA A 111 6.34 2.71 -19.48
C ALA A 111 7.07 1.49 -20.09
N LEU A 112 6.41 0.33 -20.11
CA LEU A 112 6.94 -0.88 -20.75
C LEU A 112 7.23 -0.64 -22.23
N LYS A 113 6.25 -0.10 -22.99
CA LYS A 113 6.40 0.19 -24.41
C LYS A 113 7.50 1.25 -24.68
N ALA A 114 7.61 2.27 -23.80
CA ALA A 114 8.64 3.29 -23.92
C ALA A 114 10.05 2.69 -23.72
N LEU A 115 10.24 1.88 -22.68
CA LEU A 115 11.49 1.20 -22.39
C LEU A 115 11.89 0.25 -23.53
N ALA A 116 10.94 -0.59 -23.98
CA ALA A 116 11.19 -1.52 -25.08
C ALA A 116 11.59 -0.81 -26.39
N ARG A 117 10.94 0.32 -26.72
CA ARG A 117 11.27 1.10 -27.92
C ARG A 117 12.65 1.76 -27.83
N SER A 118 13.13 2.08 -26.65
CA SER A 118 14.48 2.65 -26.45
C SER A 118 15.60 1.61 -26.64
N GLY A 119 15.28 0.33 -26.72
CA GLY A 119 16.25 -0.75 -26.75
C GLY A 119 16.98 -1.01 -25.43
N ALA A 120 16.57 -0.34 -24.35
CA ALA A 120 17.16 -0.53 -23.04
C ALA A 120 16.51 -1.69 -22.27
N GLU A 121 17.30 -2.38 -21.46
CA GLU A 121 16.83 -3.42 -20.57
C GLU A 121 16.40 -2.84 -19.20
N PRO A 122 15.42 -3.47 -18.52
CA PRO A 122 15.06 -3.03 -17.20
C PRO A 122 16.17 -3.29 -16.19
N GLY A 123 16.37 -2.36 -15.25
CA GLY A 123 17.27 -2.49 -14.11
C GLY A 123 16.50 -2.52 -12.78
N PRO A 124 17.18 -2.63 -11.62
CA PRO A 124 16.55 -2.67 -10.30
C PRO A 124 15.64 -1.48 -10.00
N LEU A 125 15.90 -0.31 -10.57
CA LEU A 125 15.06 0.88 -10.42
C LEU A 125 13.65 0.72 -11.03
N HIS A 126 13.48 -0.18 -12.02
CA HIS A 126 12.19 -0.47 -12.63
C HIS A 126 11.33 -1.41 -11.79
N ASN A 127 11.94 -2.12 -10.82
CA ASN A 127 11.19 -2.96 -9.89
C ASN A 127 10.15 -2.13 -9.12
N ASN A 128 8.91 -2.59 -9.05
CA ASN A 128 7.80 -1.90 -8.39
C ASN A 128 8.02 -1.61 -6.90
N CYS A 129 9.03 -2.22 -6.31
CA CYS A 129 9.45 -2.03 -4.92
C CYS A 129 10.70 -1.15 -4.77
N SER A 130 11.30 -0.64 -5.88
CA SER A 130 12.57 0.08 -5.82
C SER A 130 12.54 1.27 -4.86
N GLY A 131 11.42 2.02 -4.81
CA GLY A 131 11.26 3.13 -3.87
C GLY A 131 11.29 2.70 -2.40
N LYS A 132 10.59 1.61 -2.06
CA LYS A 132 10.66 1.02 -0.71
C LYS A 132 12.10 0.62 -0.37
N HIS A 133 12.78 -0.05 -1.28
CA HIS A 133 14.15 -0.50 -1.10
C HIS A 133 15.13 0.67 -1.01
N SER A 134 14.95 1.72 -1.80
CA SER A 134 15.70 2.98 -1.65
C SER A 134 15.51 3.57 -0.25
N GLY A 135 14.30 3.54 0.30
CA GLY A 135 14.02 3.93 1.69
C GLY A 135 14.78 3.08 2.71
N PHE A 136 14.87 1.76 2.52
CA PHE A 136 15.65 0.88 3.40
C PHE A 136 17.15 1.18 3.32
N VAL A 137 17.67 1.42 2.12
CA VAL A 137 19.07 1.85 1.90
C VAL A 137 19.33 3.17 2.60
N CYS A 138 18.43 4.16 2.50
CA CYS A 138 18.55 5.43 3.21
C CYS A 138 18.65 5.26 4.74
N VAL A 139 17.81 4.40 5.32
CA VAL A 139 17.89 4.04 6.76
C VAL A 139 19.24 3.38 7.08
N GLY A 140 19.69 2.44 6.24
CA GLY A 140 20.98 1.77 6.41
C GLY A 140 22.16 2.73 6.35
N CYS A 141 22.14 3.70 5.45
CA CYS A 141 23.19 4.73 5.36
C CYS A 141 23.25 5.60 6.62
N LEU A 142 22.09 5.96 7.20
CA LEU A 142 22.08 6.69 8.47
C LEU A 142 22.67 5.84 9.59
N MET A 143 22.28 4.57 9.69
CA MET A 143 22.83 3.62 10.69
C MET A 143 24.34 3.44 10.51
N ALA A 144 24.83 3.31 9.28
CA ALA A 144 26.24 3.18 8.96
C ALA A 144 27.04 4.39 9.45
N ARG A 145 26.57 5.59 9.12
CA ARG A 145 27.20 6.86 9.54
C ARG A 145 27.26 6.98 11.07
N ALA A 146 26.18 6.62 11.77
CA ALA A 146 26.14 6.63 13.23
C ALA A 146 27.12 5.61 13.85
N ALA A 147 27.39 4.51 13.15
CA ALA A 147 28.35 3.46 13.57
C ALA A 147 29.79 3.70 13.06
N GLY A 148 30.06 4.79 12.36
CA GLY A 148 31.39 5.06 11.76
C GLY A 148 31.79 4.03 10.70
N ARG A 149 30.81 3.46 9.99
CA ARG A 149 31.03 2.43 8.96
C ARG A 149 30.76 2.99 7.57
N GLU A 150 31.40 2.36 6.58
CA GLU A 150 31.18 2.71 5.17
C GLU A 150 29.73 2.31 4.75
N PRO A 151 28.90 3.27 4.27
CA PRO A 151 27.50 3.00 3.92
C PRO A 151 27.31 1.90 2.89
N ALA A 152 28.10 1.89 1.82
CA ALA A 152 28.00 0.90 0.74
C ALA A 152 28.24 -0.54 1.22
N GLU A 153 29.13 -0.71 2.20
CA GLU A 153 29.39 -2.03 2.82
C GLU A 153 28.31 -2.40 3.83
N PHE A 154 27.86 -1.41 4.62
CA PHE A 154 26.87 -1.66 5.66
C PHE A 154 25.54 -2.11 5.08
N VAL A 155 25.06 -1.52 3.98
CA VAL A 155 23.75 -1.84 3.40
C VAL A 155 23.73 -3.19 2.69
N ARG A 156 24.85 -3.81 2.38
CA ARG A 156 24.86 -5.13 1.73
C ARG A 156 24.12 -6.16 2.54
N GLY A 157 23.20 -6.88 1.88
CA GLY A 157 22.38 -7.90 2.52
C GLY A 157 21.28 -7.33 3.44
N TYR A 158 20.85 -6.10 3.22
CA TYR A 158 19.78 -5.48 4.02
C TYR A 158 18.44 -6.25 3.94
N LEU A 159 18.30 -7.18 3.01
CA LEU A 159 17.15 -8.09 2.90
C LEU A 159 17.12 -9.17 3.97
N ARG A 160 18.28 -9.52 4.55
CA ARG A 160 18.36 -10.60 5.54
C ARG A 160 17.61 -10.22 6.81
N PRO A 161 16.85 -11.17 7.39
CA PRO A 161 16.07 -10.90 8.62
C PRO A 161 16.90 -10.40 9.80
N ASP A 162 18.18 -10.84 9.89
CA ASP A 162 19.12 -10.46 10.94
C ASP A 162 19.85 -9.13 10.69
N HIS A 163 19.71 -8.55 9.50
CA HIS A 163 20.33 -7.26 9.19
C HIS A 163 19.69 -6.12 10.01
N PRO A 164 20.46 -5.14 10.53
CA PRO A 164 19.93 -4.06 11.36
C PRO A 164 18.75 -3.30 10.72
N VAL A 165 18.80 -3.02 9.43
CA VAL A 165 17.71 -2.36 8.70
C VAL A 165 16.44 -3.21 8.72
N MET A 166 16.54 -4.51 8.44
CA MET A 166 15.36 -5.38 8.38
C MET A 166 14.79 -5.64 9.77
N ARG A 167 15.62 -5.71 10.80
CA ARG A 167 15.15 -5.76 12.19
C ARG A 167 14.35 -4.52 12.58
N GLU A 168 14.81 -3.33 12.20
CA GLU A 168 14.09 -2.08 12.45
C GLU A 168 12.73 -2.04 11.72
N VAL A 169 12.70 -2.44 10.44
CA VAL A 169 11.48 -2.54 9.64
C VAL A 169 10.48 -3.54 10.26
N THR A 170 10.98 -4.70 10.70
CA THR A 170 10.14 -5.73 11.35
C THR A 170 9.62 -5.25 12.70
N ALA A 171 10.46 -4.59 13.49
CA ALA A 171 10.07 -4.02 14.78
C ALA A 171 8.98 -2.93 14.61
N ALA A 172 9.12 -2.04 13.62
CA ALA A 172 8.11 -1.04 13.31
C ALA A 172 6.78 -1.70 12.90
N LEU A 173 6.82 -2.73 12.04
CA LEU A 173 5.64 -3.46 11.61
C LEU A 173 4.93 -4.14 12.79
N ALA A 174 5.67 -4.81 13.66
CA ALA A 174 5.14 -5.44 14.88
C ALA A 174 4.51 -4.40 15.82
N ALA A 175 5.23 -3.31 16.09
CA ALA A 175 4.75 -2.26 16.99
C ALA A 175 3.45 -1.61 16.51
N VAL A 176 3.33 -1.37 15.20
CA VAL A 176 2.17 -0.69 14.63
C VAL A 176 0.96 -1.61 14.50
N THR A 177 1.15 -2.87 14.10
CA THR A 177 0.05 -3.83 13.97
C THR A 177 -0.33 -4.48 15.30
N GLY A 178 0.59 -4.54 16.25
CA GLY A 178 0.44 -5.33 17.49
C GLY A 178 0.55 -6.84 17.25
N ALA A 179 1.02 -7.26 16.07
CA ALA A 179 1.19 -8.68 15.75
C ALA A 179 2.48 -9.25 16.36
N ASP A 180 2.41 -10.47 16.87
CA ASP A 180 3.58 -11.22 17.31
C ASP A 180 4.32 -11.82 16.10
N LEU A 181 5.16 -10.98 15.47
CA LEU A 181 5.91 -11.38 14.28
C LEU A 181 7.01 -12.40 14.56
N ALA A 182 7.41 -12.56 15.81
CA ALA A 182 8.40 -13.58 16.18
C ALA A 182 7.82 -15.01 16.05
N ARG A 183 6.50 -15.15 16.17
CA ARG A 183 5.78 -16.43 16.08
C ARG A 183 4.95 -16.55 14.79
N ALA A 184 4.83 -15.48 14.02
CA ALA A 184 4.05 -15.46 12.79
C ALA A 184 4.69 -16.34 11.70
N PRO A 185 3.91 -17.03 10.88
CA PRO A 185 4.44 -17.65 9.66
C PRO A 185 5.13 -16.60 8.78
N VAL A 186 6.29 -16.97 8.26
CA VAL A 186 7.15 -16.10 7.45
C VAL A 186 7.30 -16.69 6.05
N GLY A 187 7.22 -15.83 5.04
CA GLY A 187 7.55 -16.14 3.64
C GLY A 187 8.56 -15.15 3.09
N THR A 188 8.97 -15.35 1.85
CA THR A 188 9.80 -14.40 1.09
C THR A 188 8.93 -13.70 0.06
N ASP A 189 8.92 -12.36 0.08
CA ASP A 189 8.19 -11.56 -0.91
C ASP A 189 8.90 -11.58 -2.28
N GLY A 190 8.20 -11.23 -3.34
CA GLY A 190 8.76 -11.15 -4.70
C GLY A 190 9.94 -10.19 -4.85
N CYS A 191 10.11 -9.25 -3.92
CA CYS A 191 11.28 -8.38 -3.82
C CYS A 191 12.33 -8.85 -2.79
N SER A 192 12.25 -10.11 -2.39
CA SER A 192 13.20 -10.83 -1.55
C SER A 192 13.25 -10.46 -0.07
N ILE A 193 12.40 -9.55 0.42
CA ILE A 193 12.32 -9.28 1.87
C ILE A 193 11.45 -10.34 2.58
N PRO A 194 11.64 -10.54 3.91
CA PRO A 194 10.70 -11.34 4.68
C PRO A 194 9.31 -10.69 4.70
N THR A 195 8.28 -11.52 4.54
CA THR A 195 6.87 -11.13 4.69
C THR A 195 6.22 -12.02 5.74
N PHE A 196 5.45 -11.42 6.63
CA PHE A 196 4.86 -12.08 7.79
C PHE A 196 3.36 -12.23 7.61
N ALA A 197 2.81 -13.37 8.01
CA ALA A 197 1.37 -13.54 8.06
C ALA A 197 0.80 -12.81 9.29
N ILE A 198 -0.09 -11.85 9.04
CA ILE A 198 -0.68 -10.98 10.06
C ILE A 198 -2.20 -11.18 10.05
N PRO A 199 -2.88 -11.38 11.20
CA PRO A 199 -4.33 -11.36 11.27
C PRO A 199 -4.92 -10.10 10.63
N LEU A 200 -5.97 -10.27 9.83
CA LEU A 200 -6.52 -9.17 9.03
C LEU A 200 -6.95 -7.99 9.91
N ARG A 201 -7.55 -8.26 11.08
CA ARG A 201 -7.92 -7.20 12.03
C ARG A 201 -6.73 -6.45 12.61
N GLN A 202 -5.59 -7.12 12.84
CA GLN A 202 -4.38 -6.45 13.32
C GLN A 202 -3.76 -5.58 12.24
N LEU A 203 -3.84 -6.02 10.99
CA LEU A 203 -3.44 -5.19 9.85
C LEU A 203 -4.32 -3.93 9.76
N ALA A 204 -5.65 -4.07 9.86
CA ALA A 204 -6.58 -2.93 9.91
C ALA A 204 -6.29 -2.01 11.09
N HIS A 205 -6.00 -2.57 12.28
CA HIS A 205 -5.61 -1.77 13.45
C HIS A 205 -4.32 -0.95 13.19
N GLY A 206 -3.33 -1.55 12.54
CA GLY A 206 -2.13 -0.82 12.13
C GLY A 206 -2.46 0.40 11.25
N PHE A 207 -3.42 0.25 10.34
CA PHE A 207 -3.89 1.36 9.50
C PHE A 207 -4.71 2.40 10.28
N ALA A 208 -5.50 2.02 11.29
CA ALA A 208 -6.18 2.96 12.19
C ALA A 208 -5.17 3.79 12.99
N ARG A 209 -4.09 3.17 13.46
CA ARG A 209 -2.99 3.87 14.14
C ARG A 209 -2.24 4.80 13.18
N VAL A 210 -2.01 4.40 11.94
CA VAL A 210 -1.46 5.30 10.90
C VAL A 210 -2.41 6.45 10.63
N ALA A 211 -3.72 6.24 10.61
CA ALA A 211 -4.72 7.28 10.41
C ALA A 211 -4.67 8.36 11.49
N THR A 212 -4.55 7.97 12.75
CA THR A 212 -4.76 8.83 13.92
C THR A 212 -3.47 9.20 14.68
N GLY A 213 -2.46 8.34 14.63
CA GLY A 213 -1.27 8.41 15.50
C GLY A 213 -1.49 7.84 16.90
N ILE A 214 -2.73 7.49 17.28
CA ILE A 214 -3.07 6.96 18.61
C ILE A 214 -2.46 5.56 18.78
N GLY A 215 -1.89 5.31 19.96
CA GLY A 215 -1.23 4.04 20.26
C GLY A 215 0.14 3.83 19.61
N LEU A 216 0.66 4.84 18.90
CA LEU A 216 2.01 4.85 18.36
C LEU A 216 2.96 5.62 19.28
N SER A 217 4.27 5.31 19.22
CA SER A 217 5.29 6.18 19.81
C SER A 217 5.26 7.56 19.12
N THR A 218 5.73 8.59 19.81
CA THR A 218 5.79 9.96 19.25
C THR A 218 6.51 9.99 17.89
N ALA A 219 7.61 9.22 17.74
CA ALA A 219 8.36 9.14 16.50
C ALA A 219 7.54 8.48 15.38
N HIS A 220 6.88 7.35 15.65
CA HIS A 220 6.04 6.67 14.68
C HIS A 220 4.78 7.48 14.33
N ALA A 221 4.16 8.17 15.28
CA ALA A 221 2.99 9.04 15.02
C ALA A 221 3.36 10.21 14.08
N ARG A 222 4.52 10.85 14.33
CA ARG A 222 5.08 11.88 13.44
C ARG A 222 5.37 11.32 12.05
N ALA A 223 5.99 10.14 11.98
CA ALA A 223 6.32 9.47 10.73
C ALA A 223 5.05 9.12 9.93
N ALA A 224 4.04 8.54 10.58
CA ALA A 224 2.77 8.21 9.95
C ALA A 224 2.08 9.44 9.35
N ARG A 225 2.02 10.54 10.11
CA ARG A 225 1.49 11.82 9.62
C ARG A 225 2.28 12.32 8.41
N ARG A 226 3.62 12.33 8.50
CA ARG A 226 4.49 12.84 7.43
C ARG A 226 4.36 12.03 6.14
N LEU A 227 4.29 10.70 6.24
CA LEU A 227 4.09 9.82 5.08
C LEU A 227 2.71 10.01 4.44
N ARG A 228 1.63 10.11 5.24
CA ARG A 228 0.29 10.39 4.71
C ARG A 228 0.23 11.72 3.96
N GLN A 229 0.83 12.76 4.52
CA GLN A 229 0.91 14.08 3.87
C GLN A 229 1.70 14.02 2.55
N ALA A 230 2.83 13.32 2.53
CA ALA A 230 3.63 13.14 1.32
C ALA A 230 2.84 12.41 0.24
N VAL A 231 2.16 11.32 0.61
CA VAL A 231 1.33 10.54 -0.31
C VAL A 231 0.16 11.37 -0.85
N ALA A 232 -0.52 12.15 -0.01
CA ALA A 232 -1.63 13.00 -0.45
C ALA A 232 -1.20 14.10 -1.43
N ARG A 233 0.05 14.59 -1.30
CA ARG A 233 0.62 15.59 -2.22
C ARG A 233 1.21 15.00 -3.49
N ALA A 234 1.61 13.72 -3.43
CA ALA A 234 2.29 13.03 -4.53
C ALA A 234 1.74 11.61 -4.77
N PRO A 235 0.41 11.42 -4.94
CA PRO A 235 -0.22 10.10 -5.01
C PRO A 235 0.22 9.28 -6.23
N PHE A 236 0.58 9.93 -7.35
CA PHE A 236 1.17 9.27 -8.51
C PHE A 236 2.35 8.35 -8.13
N PHE A 237 3.19 8.79 -7.20
CA PHE A 237 4.38 8.03 -6.82
C PHE A 237 4.07 6.74 -6.03
N VAL A 238 2.84 6.54 -5.55
CA VAL A 238 2.45 5.32 -4.81
C VAL A 238 2.14 4.16 -5.76
N ALA A 239 1.46 4.41 -6.89
CA ALA A 239 0.98 3.35 -7.77
C ALA A 239 1.20 3.64 -9.27
N GLY A 240 1.16 4.91 -9.69
CA GLY A 240 1.27 5.35 -11.08
C GLY A 240 -0.06 5.72 -11.71
N ASN A 241 -0.02 6.07 -12.99
CA ASN A 241 -1.19 6.56 -13.73
C ASN A 241 -2.34 5.55 -13.79
N GLY A 242 -3.56 6.08 -13.63
CA GLY A 242 -4.79 5.33 -13.83
C GLY A 242 -5.11 4.27 -12.76
N ARG A 243 -4.22 4.04 -11.79
CA ARG A 243 -4.43 3.10 -10.71
C ARG A 243 -5.46 3.63 -9.71
N PHE A 244 -6.24 2.73 -9.13
CA PHE A 244 -7.24 3.04 -8.11
C PHE A 244 -6.65 3.88 -6.97
N ASP A 245 -5.54 3.41 -6.37
CA ASP A 245 -4.84 4.09 -5.28
C ASP A 245 -4.55 5.56 -5.64
N THR A 246 -3.96 5.79 -6.81
CA THR A 246 -3.60 7.12 -7.30
C THR A 246 -4.84 8.00 -7.46
N ARG A 247 -5.84 7.52 -8.21
CA ARG A 247 -7.05 8.28 -8.53
C ARG A 247 -7.86 8.65 -7.29
N VAL A 248 -7.99 7.72 -6.33
CA VAL A 248 -8.70 7.96 -5.08
C VAL A 248 -7.96 8.99 -4.21
N MET A 249 -6.64 8.85 -4.07
CA MET A 249 -5.85 9.78 -3.27
C MET A 249 -5.69 11.16 -3.93
N GLU A 250 -5.69 11.25 -5.27
CA GLU A 250 -5.78 12.53 -5.99
C GLU A 250 -7.09 13.25 -5.72
N ARG A 251 -8.22 12.52 -5.68
CA ARG A 251 -9.55 13.10 -5.49
C ARG A 251 -9.85 13.44 -4.03
N LEU A 252 -9.46 12.57 -3.10
CA LEU A 252 -9.85 12.68 -1.68
C LEU A 252 -8.74 13.25 -0.77
N GLY A 253 -7.50 13.39 -1.27
CA GLY A 253 -6.37 13.97 -0.54
C GLY A 253 -6.06 13.25 0.77
N GLU A 254 -5.80 14.02 1.83
CA GLU A 254 -5.44 13.49 3.15
C GLU A 254 -6.56 12.71 3.85
N ARG A 255 -7.82 12.78 3.37
CA ARG A 255 -8.96 12.06 3.94
C ARG A 255 -8.87 10.55 3.74
N VAL A 256 -8.13 10.09 2.71
CA VAL A 256 -7.96 8.66 2.42
C VAL A 256 -6.51 8.40 2.04
N PHE A 257 -5.86 7.56 2.81
CA PHE A 257 -4.67 6.86 2.36
C PHE A 257 -5.06 5.42 2.05
N CYS A 258 -4.88 4.95 0.83
CA CYS A 258 -5.14 3.57 0.48
C CYS A 258 -3.95 2.93 -0.23
N LYS A 259 -3.78 1.63 -0.04
CA LYS A 259 -2.65 0.88 -0.59
C LYS A 259 -3.04 -0.53 -0.98
N VAL A 260 -2.88 -0.82 -2.25
CA VAL A 260 -3.07 -2.16 -2.80
C VAL A 260 -1.91 -3.09 -2.42
N GLY A 261 -2.24 -4.33 -2.12
CA GLY A 261 -1.31 -5.46 -2.02
C GLY A 261 -1.49 -6.43 -3.19
N ALA A 262 -0.63 -7.44 -3.25
CA ALA A 262 -0.82 -8.60 -4.12
C ALA A 262 -1.84 -9.57 -3.49
N GLU A 263 -2.28 -10.57 -4.25
CA GLU A 263 -3.10 -11.68 -3.77
C GLU A 263 -4.40 -11.25 -3.09
N GLY A 264 -5.06 -10.25 -3.66
CA GLY A 264 -6.37 -9.78 -3.17
C GLY A 264 -6.33 -9.10 -1.80
N VAL A 265 -5.24 -8.42 -1.47
CA VAL A 265 -5.13 -7.61 -0.24
C VAL A 265 -5.24 -6.14 -0.57
N PHE A 266 -6.02 -5.40 0.21
CA PHE A 266 -6.12 -3.95 0.11
C PHE A 266 -6.31 -3.33 1.49
N CYS A 267 -5.60 -2.24 1.79
CA CYS A 267 -5.71 -1.55 3.08
C CYS A 267 -5.96 -0.05 2.89
N ALA A 268 -6.60 0.56 3.88
CA ALA A 268 -6.77 2.01 3.93
C ALA A 268 -6.69 2.55 5.36
N ALA A 269 -6.20 3.78 5.48
CA ALA A 269 -6.33 4.63 6.65
C ALA A 269 -7.32 5.75 6.32
N LEU A 270 -8.32 5.96 7.18
CA LEU A 270 -9.38 6.94 7.06
C LEU A 270 -9.29 7.91 8.25
N PRO A 271 -8.46 8.99 8.14
CA PRO A 271 -8.14 9.84 9.28
C PRO A 271 -9.33 10.54 9.93
N GLU A 272 -10.27 11.07 9.13
CA GLU A 272 -11.45 11.77 9.65
C GLU A 272 -12.38 10.85 10.45
N ALA A 273 -12.47 9.58 10.03
CA ALA A 273 -13.26 8.58 10.73
C ALA A 273 -12.49 7.89 11.88
N GLY A 274 -11.17 8.10 11.97
CA GLY A 274 -10.31 7.40 12.93
C GLY A 274 -10.19 5.90 12.68
N LEU A 275 -10.42 5.45 11.45
CA LEU A 275 -10.54 4.03 11.09
C LEU A 275 -9.37 3.54 10.25
N GLY A 276 -9.08 2.25 10.41
CA GLY A 276 -8.27 1.47 9.50
C GLY A 276 -9.07 0.34 8.87
N VAL A 277 -8.77 0.05 7.63
CA VAL A 277 -9.46 -0.96 6.82
C VAL A 277 -8.44 -1.95 6.28
N ALA A 278 -8.75 -3.23 6.35
CA ALA A 278 -8.04 -4.28 5.65
C ALA A 278 -9.02 -5.24 4.98
N ILE A 279 -8.74 -5.57 3.72
CA ILE A 279 -9.54 -6.45 2.88
C ILE A 279 -8.66 -7.61 2.43
N LYS A 280 -9.19 -8.82 2.44
CA LYS A 280 -8.60 -9.99 1.81
C LYS A 280 -9.66 -10.69 0.97
N VAL A 281 -9.44 -10.74 -0.33
CA VAL A 281 -10.26 -11.52 -1.28
C VAL A 281 -9.65 -12.92 -1.42
N ASP A 282 -10.47 -13.96 -1.29
CA ASP A 282 -9.98 -15.34 -1.16
C ASP A 282 -9.30 -15.86 -2.43
N ASP A 283 -9.83 -15.54 -3.60
CA ASP A 283 -9.27 -15.94 -4.90
C ASP A 283 -8.05 -15.11 -5.34
N GLY A 284 -7.61 -14.17 -4.53
CA GLY A 284 -6.46 -13.31 -4.83
C GLY A 284 -6.74 -12.19 -5.84
N ASN A 285 -7.97 -12.03 -6.33
CA ASN A 285 -8.28 -11.02 -7.33
C ASN A 285 -8.25 -9.60 -6.74
N THR A 286 -7.35 -8.78 -7.23
CA THR A 286 -7.14 -7.42 -6.73
C THR A 286 -8.01 -6.39 -7.45
N SER A 287 -7.90 -6.28 -8.77
CA SER A 287 -8.54 -5.19 -9.53
C SER A 287 -10.07 -5.32 -9.64
N ARG A 288 -10.59 -6.54 -9.81
CA ARG A 288 -12.04 -6.74 -9.98
C ARG A 288 -12.79 -6.82 -8.65
N ALA A 289 -12.12 -7.23 -7.57
CA ALA A 289 -12.76 -7.47 -6.29
C ALA A 289 -12.35 -6.46 -5.22
N CYS A 290 -11.06 -6.34 -4.89
CA CYS A 290 -10.62 -5.44 -3.81
C CYS A 290 -10.97 -3.98 -4.09
N GLU A 291 -10.83 -3.51 -5.34
CA GLU A 291 -11.11 -2.12 -5.68
C GLU A 291 -12.59 -1.79 -5.50
N VAL A 292 -13.49 -2.69 -5.93
CA VAL A 292 -14.94 -2.54 -5.73
C VAL A 292 -15.29 -2.52 -4.24
N VAL A 293 -14.71 -3.44 -3.47
CA VAL A 293 -14.96 -3.52 -2.02
C VAL A 293 -14.42 -2.28 -1.32
N MET A 294 -13.20 -1.84 -1.64
CA MET A 294 -12.59 -0.65 -1.04
C MET A 294 -13.39 0.61 -1.39
N ALA A 295 -13.86 0.74 -2.62
CA ALA A 295 -14.73 1.86 -3.02
C ALA A 295 -16.02 1.89 -2.20
N ALA A 296 -16.69 0.74 -2.03
CA ALA A 296 -17.90 0.65 -1.22
C ALA A 296 -17.64 1.00 0.27
N VAL A 297 -16.47 0.61 0.82
CA VAL A 297 -16.09 0.98 2.18
C VAL A 297 -15.85 2.48 2.30
N ILE A 298 -15.15 3.10 1.34
CA ILE A 298 -14.90 4.55 1.32
C ILE A 298 -16.23 5.31 1.23
N GLU A 299 -17.15 4.91 0.35
CA GLU A 299 -18.48 5.51 0.24
C GLU A 299 -19.27 5.46 1.56
N ALA A 300 -19.10 4.40 2.33
CA ALA A 300 -19.82 4.20 3.58
C ALA A 300 -19.17 4.87 4.80
N ARG A 301 -17.88 5.21 4.75
CA ARG A 301 -17.09 5.64 5.92
C ARG A 301 -16.41 7.00 5.77
N VAL A 302 -16.41 7.59 4.60
CA VAL A 302 -15.85 8.92 4.33
C VAL A 302 -16.96 9.89 3.97
N ARG A 303 -16.91 11.10 4.51
CA ARG A 303 -17.84 12.16 4.10
C ARG A 303 -17.50 12.58 2.68
N LEU A 304 -18.41 12.35 1.76
CA LEU A 304 -18.25 12.65 0.33
C LEU A 304 -19.33 13.63 -0.10
N ASP A 305 -18.95 14.62 -0.90
CA ASP A 305 -19.89 15.40 -1.67
C ASP A 305 -20.51 14.58 -2.84
N ASP A 306 -21.44 15.15 -3.57
CA ASP A 306 -22.16 14.43 -4.64
C ASP A 306 -21.23 14.04 -5.80
N ASP A 307 -20.26 14.88 -6.15
CA ASP A 307 -19.28 14.62 -7.21
C ASP A 307 -18.29 13.54 -6.80
N GLU A 308 -17.83 13.57 -5.54
CA GLU A 308 -16.96 12.55 -4.97
C GLU A 308 -17.68 11.21 -4.86
N ARG A 309 -18.96 11.23 -4.47
CA ARG A 309 -19.79 10.03 -4.43
C ARG A 309 -20.00 9.44 -5.83
N ALA A 310 -20.26 10.29 -6.83
CA ALA A 310 -20.35 9.86 -8.21
C ALA A 310 -19.02 9.27 -8.72
N PHE A 311 -17.91 9.90 -8.38
CA PHE A 311 -16.57 9.40 -8.68
C PHE A 311 -16.31 8.01 -8.05
N MET A 312 -16.63 7.81 -6.77
CA MET A 312 -16.47 6.52 -6.10
C MET A 312 -17.38 5.44 -6.65
N ARG A 313 -18.63 5.78 -7.04
CA ARG A 313 -19.53 4.84 -7.74
C ARG A 313 -18.92 4.31 -9.03
N GLY A 314 -18.07 5.08 -9.72
CA GLY A 314 -17.33 4.62 -10.89
C GLY A 314 -16.38 3.46 -10.62
N PHE A 315 -16.12 3.13 -9.34
CA PHE A 315 -15.34 1.96 -8.92
C PHE A 315 -16.19 0.89 -8.21
N SER A 316 -17.23 1.29 -7.49
CA SER A 316 -18.09 0.35 -6.73
C SER A 316 -19.20 -0.27 -7.56
N ASP A 317 -19.50 0.33 -8.72
CA ASP A 317 -20.50 -0.14 -9.71
C ASP A 317 -19.99 0.15 -11.13
N VAL A 318 -19.20 -0.76 -11.69
CA VAL A 318 -18.46 -0.59 -12.93
C VAL A 318 -19.17 -1.29 -14.08
N PRO A 319 -19.64 -0.56 -15.11
CA PRO A 319 -20.15 -1.21 -16.33
C PRO A 319 -19.01 -1.94 -17.05
N LEU A 320 -19.29 -3.16 -17.46
CA LEU A 320 -18.39 -3.95 -18.31
C LEU A 320 -18.84 -3.81 -19.76
N VAL A 321 -17.94 -3.29 -20.58
CA VAL A 321 -18.22 -3.08 -22.01
C VAL A 321 -17.35 -4.01 -22.86
N ASN A 322 -17.88 -4.51 -23.96
CA ASN A 322 -17.12 -5.28 -24.93
C ASN A 322 -16.31 -4.35 -25.86
N TRP A 323 -15.57 -4.95 -26.78
CA TRP A 323 -14.76 -4.20 -27.75
C TRP A 323 -15.53 -3.27 -28.69
N ASN A 324 -16.85 -3.48 -28.83
CA ASN A 324 -17.75 -2.61 -29.61
C ASN A 324 -18.42 -1.52 -28.75
N GLY A 325 -18.03 -1.40 -27.44
CA GLY A 325 -18.62 -0.42 -26.55
C GLY A 325 -20.02 -0.78 -26.01
N ILE A 326 -20.47 -2.03 -26.19
CA ILE A 326 -21.78 -2.50 -25.72
C ILE A 326 -21.61 -2.93 -24.25
N GLU A 327 -22.48 -2.44 -23.35
CA GLU A 327 -22.53 -2.92 -21.97
C GLU A 327 -23.00 -4.38 -21.95
N VAL A 328 -22.15 -5.26 -21.43
CA VAL A 328 -22.36 -6.72 -21.37
C VAL A 328 -22.50 -7.24 -19.93
N GLY A 329 -22.39 -6.36 -18.95
CA GLY A 329 -22.55 -6.69 -17.55
C GLY A 329 -22.04 -5.59 -16.62
N ARG A 330 -22.08 -5.85 -15.31
CA ARG A 330 -21.59 -4.91 -14.30
C ARG A 330 -20.80 -5.63 -13.24
N LEU A 331 -19.74 -4.98 -12.74
CA LEU A 331 -18.98 -5.39 -11.58
C LEU A 331 -19.42 -4.53 -10.40
N GLN A 332 -20.00 -5.13 -9.36
CA GLN A 332 -20.59 -4.37 -8.27
C GLN A 332 -20.46 -5.05 -6.91
N ALA A 333 -20.48 -4.25 -5.85
CA ALA A 333 -20.61 -4.74 -4.50
C ALA A 333 -21.91 -5.54 -4.33
N SER A 334 -21.86 -6.70 -3.71
CA SER A 334 -23.05 -7.52 -3.49
C SER A 334 -24.04 -6.82 -2.54
N ALA A 335 -25.33 -7.20 -2.63
CA ALA A 335 -26.34 -6.68 -1.73
C ALA A 335 -25.98 -6.94 -0.24
N GLY A 336 -25.42 -8.11 0.07
CA GLY A 336 -24.98 -8.44 1.43
C GLY A 336 -23.84 -7.53 1.92
N LEU A 337 -22.89 -7.17 1.06
CA LEU A 337 -21.84 -6.21 1.41
C LEU A 337 -22.43 -4.81 1.65
N ARG A 338 -23.29 -4.34 0.73
CA ARG A 338 -23.93 -3.02 0.89
C ARG A 338 -24.77 -2.92 2.17
N ALA A 339 -25.57 -3.97 2.46
CA ALA A 339 -26.37 -4.02 3.69
C ALA A 339 -25.48 -4.01 4.95
N ALA A 340 -24.40 -4.77 4.93
CA ALA A 340 -23.44 -4.79 6.02
C ALA A 340 -22.77 -3.42 6.23
N LEU A 341 -22.40 -2.70 5.16
CA LEU A 341 -21.80 -1.37 5.24
C LEU A 341 -22.80 -0.27 5.58
N GLY A 342 -24.06 -0.38 5.17
CA GLY A 342 -25.12 0.62 5.40
C GLY A 342 -25.70 0.64 6.81
N GLY A 343 -25.49 -0.40 7.61
CA GLY A 343 -26.01 -0.50 8.98
C GLY A 343 -25.35 0.44 10.01
N ALA A 344 -24.35 1.23 9.61
CA ALA A 344 -23.68 2.20 10.46
C ALA A 344 -23.45 3.50 9.66
N ALA A 345 -24.54 4.25 9.37
CA ALA A 345 -24.41 5.60 8.86
C ALA A 345 -23.70 6.47 9.92
N LEU A 346 -22.74 7.26 9.49
CA LEU A 346 -22.12 8.28 10.33
C LEU A 346 -23.21 9.26 10.80
N GLY A 347 -23.54 9.21 12.11
CA GLY A 347 -24.34 10.23 12.79
C GLY A 347 -23.64 11.59 12.81
#